data_f4e60d2b24fbc26441745b661e0cf86f
#
_entry.id   f4e60d2b24fbc26441745b661e0cf86f
#
_cell.length_a   1.000
_cell.length_b   1.000
_cell.length_c   1.000
_cell.angle_alpha   90.00
_cell.angle_beta   90.00
_cell.angle_gamma   90.00
#
_symmetry.space_group_name_H-M   'P 1'
#
loop_
_entity.id
_entity.type
_entity.pdbx_description
1 polymer ?
#
loop_
_entity_poly.entity_id
_entity_poly.type
_entity_poly.pdbx_seq_one_letter_code
_entity_poly.pdbx_strand_id
1 'polypeptide(L)'
;MKAYFEKIDPELGSSFSLKRFEQEQEGAAPFWHFHPEYEIVYISHGRGKRHIANHISYYEDGDLVFLGPNLPHLSFTEELSESHTEIVVQMRADFMGAGFWKLPETEPIHRLFDRARRGISFYGEAKRRAGELLNAMVEQEGFARLLGLLQVLHLLSETEYGHSLNVDGFALPVDAQYYERIQGVYNYVNREFRNVLSVEEAAAHANMGVPAFCRFFKKLTGKTFTHFVNEVRIAHACRLLSTGNQNIAAVSFDCGFNNLSHFNKQFRLVSGTTPKAYRANLKMVVEANDV
;
A
#
# COMPACT_ATOMS: atom_id res chain seq x y z
N MET A 1 19.02 -9.98 -8.15
CA MET A 1 17.76 -10.61 -7.72
C MET A 1 16.62 -9.92 -8.46
N LYS A 2 15.56 -10.62 -8.91
CA LYS A 2 14.45 -9.97 -9.64
C LYS A 2 13.42 -9.49 -8.61
N ALA A 3 13.10 -8.19 -8.61
CA ALA A 3 12.09 -7.64 -7.71
C ALA A 3 10.68 -8.06 -8.14
N TYR A 4 9.83 -8.38 -7.17
CA TYR A 4 8.41 -8.69 -7.37
C TYR A 4 7.58 -7.44 -7.17
N PHE A 5 6.49 -7.33 -7.91
CA PHE A 5 5.53 -6.27 -7.69
C PHE A 5 4.64 -6.64 -6.49
N GLU A 6 4.59 -5.75 -5.49
CA GLU A 6 3.66 -5.85 -4.39
C GLU A 6 2.47 -4.93 -4.63
N LYS A 7 1.26 -5.45 -4.42
CA LYS A 7 0.04 -4.66 -4.50
C LYS A 7 -0.31 -4.16 -3.10
N ILE A 8 -0.34 -2.85 -2.95
CA ILE A 8 -0.77 -2.20 -1.72
C ILE A 8 -2.24 -1.82 -1.84
N ASP A 9 -3.06 -2.33 -0.94
CA ASP A 9 -4.46 -1.95 -0.80
C ASP A 9 -4.63 -1.18 0.52
N PRO A 10 -4.99 0.12 0.48
CA PRO A 10 -5.37 0.84 1.68
C PRO A 10 -6.56 0.18 2.37
N GLU A 11 -6.65 0.29 3.68
CA GLU A 11 -7.82 -0.12 4.44
C GLU A 11 -9.07 0.60 3.94
N LEU A 12 -10.23 -0.04 4.09
CA LEU A 12 -11.51 0.53 3.67
C LEU A 12 -11.75 1.88 4.38
N GLY A 13 -11.98 2.93 3.59
CA GLY A 13 -12.20 4.28 4.11
C GLY A 13 -10.93 5.09 4.38
N SER A 14 -9.75 4.52 4.12
CA SER A 14 -8.47 5.23 4.24
C SER A 14 -7.89 5.59 2.87
N SER A 15 -7.21 6.72 2.78
CA SER A 15 -6.45 7.15 1.59
C SER A 15 -5.01 6.61 1.58
N PHE A 16 -4.58 5.96 2.65
CA PHE A 16 -3.26 5.34 2.81
C PHE A 16 -3.37 4.06 3.66
N SER A 17 -2.37 3.21 3.60
CA SER A 17 -2.24 2.00 4.44
C SER A 17 -1.36 2.31 5.64
N LEU A 18 -1.74 1.83 6.83
CA LEU A 18 -0.90 1.81 8.02
C LEU A 18 -1.00 0.42 8.61
N LYS A 19 0.15 -0.24 8.76
CA LYS A 19 0.24 -1.58 9.35
C LYS A 19 1.27 -1.59 10.45
N ARG A 20 0.96 -2.27 11.54
CA ARG A 20 1.87 -2.58 12.63
C ARG A 20 2.12 -4.07 12.66
N PHE A 21 3.36 -4.46 12.70
CA PHE A 21 3.81 -5.84 12.85
C PHE A 21 4.57 -5.97 14.16
N GLU A 22 4.18 -6.94 14.96
CA GLU A 22 4.93 -7.36 16.15
C GLU A 22 5.60 -8.68 15.78
N GLN A 23 6.92 -8.65 15.71
CA GLN A 23 7.66 -9.86 15.38
C GLN A 23 8.26 -10.44 16.65
N GLU A 24 7.72 -11.59 17.05
CA GLU A 24 8.26 -12.39 18.15
C GLU A 24 9.13 -13.56 17.67
N GLN A 25 9.15 -13.88 16.38
CA GLN A 25 9.83 -15.09 15.87
C GLN A 25 10.38 -14.92 14.44
N GLU A 26 11.32 -15.85 14.11
CA GLU A 26 11.99 -15.99 12.82
C GLU A 26 11.04 -15.84 11.62
N GLY A 27 11.36 -14.85 10.84
CA GLY A 27 10.52 -14.23 9.88
C GLY A 27 10.17 -15.01 8.62
N ALA A 28 9.21 -14.48 7.92
CA ALA A 28 9.00 -14.76 6.52
C ALA A 28 10.29 -14.50 5.73
N ALA A 29 10.58 -15.34 4.73
CA ALA A 29 11.76 -15.16 3.87
C ALA A 29 11.78 -13.74 3.30
N PRO A 30 12.94 -13.08 3.27
CA PRO A 30 13.06 -11.71 2.81
C PRO A 30 12.55 -11.59 1.38
N PHE A 31 11.66 -10.63 1.19
CA PHE A 31 10.94 -10.45 -0.06
C PHE A 31 11.46 -9.20 -0.78
N TRP A 32 12.21 -9.43 -1.88
CA TRP A 32 12.68 -8.35 -2.74
C TRP A 32 11.55 -7.87 -3.62
N HIS A 33 11.01 -6.68 -3.34
CA HIS A 33 9.81 -6.17 -3.98
C HIS A 33 9.88 -4.67 -4.30
N PHE A 34 8.86 -4.19 -5.00
CA PHE A 34 8.62 -2.79 -5.28
C PHE A 34 7.12 -2.54 -5.46
N HIS A 35 6.68 -1.33 -5.21
CA HIS A 35 5.29 -0.86 -5.38
C HIS A 35 5.26 0.63 -5.77
N PRO A 36 4.13 1.15 -6.31
CA PRO A 36 4.01 2.54 -6.78
C PRO A 36 3.76 3.56 -5.67
N GLU A 37 3.54 3.11 -4.46
CA GLU A 37 3.33 3.94 -3.30
C GLU A 37 4.67 4.47 -2.76
N TYR A 38 4.63 5.60 -2.06
CA TYR A 38 5.64 6.00 -1.11
C TYR A 38 5.49 5.19 0.16
N GLU A 39 6.59 4.85 0.82
CA GLU A 39 6.57 4.03 2.01
C GLU A 39 7.45 4.61 3.12
N ILE A 40 6.88 4.76 4.32
CA ILE A 40 7.62 5.02 5.54
C ILE A 40 7.68 3.70 6.32
N VAL A 41 8.90 3.24 6.63
CA VAL A 41 9.14 2.09 7.49
C VAL A 41 9.84 2.57 8.75
N TYR A 42 9.24 2.28 9.90
CA TYR A 42 9.81 2.52 11.21
C TYR A 42 9.97 1.22 11.96
N ILE A 43 11.19 0.98 12.43
CA ILE A 43 11.55 -0.15 13.30
C ILE A 43 11.95 0.43 14.64
N SER A 44 11.25 0.02 15.71
CA SER A 44 11.36 0.65 17.03
C SER A 44 12.74 0.50 17.65
N HIS A 45 13.36 -0.68 17.53
CA HIS A 45 14.66 -1.02 18.09
C HIS A 45 15.24 -2.25 17.37
N GLY A 46 16.43 -2.69 17.78
CA GLY A 46 17.12 -3.82 17.18
C GLY A 46 18.07 -3.40 16.06
N ARG A 47 18.74 -4.39 15.51
CA ARG A 47 19.73 -4.24 14.44
C ARG A 47 19.36 -5.09 13.24
N GLY A 48 19.63 -4.59 12.04
CA GLY A 48 19.30 -5.30 10.83
C GLY A 48 20.03 -4.78 9.62
N LYS A 49 19.74 -5.38 8.48
CA LYS A 49 20.30 -5.04 7.18
C LYS A 49 19.25 -4.31 6.35
N ARG A 50 19.65 -3.23 5.75
CA ARG A 50 18.88 -2.43 4.81
C ARG A 50 19.35 -2.72 3.39
N HIS A 51 18.47 -3.17 2.50
CA HIS A 51 18.79 -3.31 1.08
C HIS A 51 17.71 -2.60 0.26
N ILE A 52 18.06 -1.42 -0.26
CA ILE A 52 17.17 -0.52 -1.00
C ILE A 52 17.85 -0.16 -2.31
N ALA A 53 17.29 -0.61 -3.42
CA ALA A 53 17.91 -0.54 -4.75
C ALA A 53 19.34 -1.10 -4.73
N ASN A 54 20.35 -0.27 -4.94
CA ASN A 54 21.76 -0.71 -4.85
C ASN A 54 22.43 -0.36 -3.52
N HIS A 55 21.69 0.25 -2.61
CA HIS A 55 22.23 0.61 -1.31
C HIS A 55 22.06 -0.56 -0.34
N ILE A 56 23.19 -1.01 0.22
CA ILE A 56 23.23 -1.99 1.30
C ILE A 56 23.91 -1.32 2.47
N SER A 57 23.21 -1.29 3.61
CA SER A 57 23.76 -0.81 4.88
C SER A 57 23.13 -1.56 6.05
N TYR A 58 23.69 -1.34 7.23
CA TYR A 58 23.19 -1.90 8.47
C TYR A 58 22.68 -0.78 9.35
N TYR A 59 21.69 -1.08 10.18
CA TYR A 59 21.22 -0.20 11.23
C TYR A 59 21.36 -0.87 12.59
N GLU A 60 21.57 -0.04 13.60
CA GLU A 60 21.58 -0.40 15.01
C GLU A 60 20.54 0.47 15.73
N ASP A 61 19.90 -0.06 16.76
CA ASP A 61 18.88 0.66 17.53
C ASP A 61 17.67 1.13 16.68
N GLY A 62 17.15 0.23 15.86
CA GLY A 62 15.99 0.50 15.01
C GLY A 62 16.29 1.35 13.77
N ASP A 63 15.28 1.55 12.94
CA ASP A 63 15.41 2.25 11.65
C ASP A 63 14.22 3.16 11.36
N LEU A 64 14.44 4.19 10.55
CA LEU A 64 13.40 4.99 9.92
C LEU A 64 13.83 5.33 8.50
N VAL A 65 13.07 4.82 7.53
CA VAL A 65 13.31 5.12 6.13
C VAL A 65 12.05 5.65 5.46
N PHE A 66 12.25 6.52 4.46
CA PHE A 66 11.19 6.96 3.57
C PHE A 66 11.59 6.63 2.13
N LEU A 67 10.83 5.76 1.49
CA LEU A 67 11.06 5.21 0.17
C LEU A 67 10.11 5.82 -0.85
N GLY A 68 10.63 6.12 -2.03
CA GLY A 68 9.85 6.59 -3.16
C GLY A 68 9.22 5.46 -3.95
N PRO A 69 8.32 5.81 -4.88
CA PRO A 69 7.62 4.84 -5.71
C PRO A 69 8.60 4.04 -6.58
N ASN A 70 8.31 2.75 -6.71
CA ASN A 70 9.06 1.81 -7.54
C ASN A 70 10.54 1.64 -7.18
N LEU A 71 10.91 1.99 -5.97
CA LEU A 71 12.24 1.76 -5.46
C LEU A 71 12.30 0.33 -4.91
N PRO A 72 13.03 -0.63 -5.55
CA PRO A 72 13.07 -2.00 -5.07
C PRO A 72 13.76 -2.08 -3.72
N HIS A 73 13.18 -2.84 -2.80
CA HIS A 73 13.71 -3.01 -1.45
C HIS A 73 13.39 -4.40 -0.88
N LEU A 74 14.16 -4.83 0.11
CA LEU A 74 13.82 -5.98 0.93
C LEU A 74 12.88 -5.57 2.05
N SER A 75 11.99 -6.49 2.44
CA SER A 75 11.35 -6.39 3.74
C SER A 75 12.43 -6.35 4.82
N PHE A 76 12.27 -5.47 5.80
CA PHE A 76 13.30 -5.12 6.79
C PHE A 76 13.48 -6.16 7.89
N THR A 77 12.86 -7.33 7.78
CA THR A 77 12.76 -8.38 8.81
C THR A 77 13.88 -9.40 8.83
N GLU A 78 14.90 -9.23 7.97
CA GLU A 78 16.00 -10.18 7.87
C GLU A 78 17.03 -9.96 9.00
N GLU A 79 17.29 -10.98 9.80
CA GLU A 79 18.33 -11.02 10.86
C GLU A 79 18.03 -10.21 12.14
N LEU A 80 16.77 -9.96 12.48
CA LEU A 80 16.44 -9.32 13.75
C LEU A 80 16.53 -10.32 14.90
N SER A 81 17.48 -10.09 15.81
CA SER A 81 17.77 -10.97 16.95
C SER A 81 16.88 -10.73 18.18
N GLU A 82 16.00 -9.72 18.12
CA GLU A 82 15.16 -9.28 19.25
C GLU A 82 13.74 -8.99 18.78
N SER A 83 12.76 -9.14 19.68
CA SER A 83 11.39 -8.73 19.41
C SER A 83 11.35 -7.23 19.10
N HIS A 84 10.70 -6.82 18.01
CA HIS A 84 10.62 -5.41 17.62
C HIS A 84 9.24 -5.12 17.04
N THR A 85 8.88 -3.85 17.07
CA THR A 85 7.71 -3.34 16.39
C THR A 85 8.14 -2.70 15.07
N GLU A 86 7.51 -3.12 13.98
CA GLU A 86 7.63 -2.49 12.67
C GLU A 86 6.31 -1.77 12.33
N ILE A 87 6.40 -0.52 11.95
CA ILE A 87 5.25 0.28 11.46
C ILE A 87 5.54 0.65 10.01
N VAL A 88 4.61 0.26 9.12
CA VAL A 88 4.70 0.55 7.70
C VAL A 88 3.53 1.44 7.29
N VAL A 89 3.84 2.60 6.72
CA VAL A 89 2.85 3.53 6.15
C VAL A 89 3.08 3.63 4.66
N GLN A 90 2.07 3.27 3.86
CA GLN A 90 2.15 3.30 2.40
C GLN A 90 1.08 4.24 1.84
N MET A 91 1.49 5.17 0.98
CA MET A 91 0.60 6.19 0.42
C MET A 91 0.93 6.50 -1.03
N ARG A 92 -0.09 6.78 -1.81
CA ARG A 92 0.11 7.31 -3.17
C ARG A 92 0.56 8.76 -3.12
N ALA A 93 1.26 9.23 -4.16
CA ALA A 93 1.64 10.63 -4.28
C ALA A 93 0.45 11.60 -4.22
N ASP A 94 -0.72 11.16 -4.68
CA ASP A 94 -1.94 11.95 -4.77
C ASP A 94 -2.99 11.62 -3.69
N PHE A 95 -2.59 11.00 -2.57
CA PHE A 95 -3.51 10.52 -1.51
C PHE A 95 -4.39 11.61 -0.90
N MET A 96 -3.95 12.87 -0.94
CA MET A 96 -4.71 14.06 -0.51
C MET A 96 -5.44 14.75 -1.67
N GLY A 97 -5.33 14.23 -2.89
CA GLY A 97 -5.85 14.85 -4.11
C GLY A 97 -4.96 15.95 -4.67
N ALA A 98 -5.06 16.19 -5.97
CA ALA A 98 -4.17 17.10 -6.70
C ALA A 98 -4.24 18.58 -6.24
N GLY A 99 -5.32 18.99 -5.57
CA GLY A 99 -5.50 20.34 -5.05
C GLY A 99 -4.62 20.63 -3.84
N PHE A 100 -4.42 19.64 -3.00
CA PHE A 100 -3.63 19.79 -1.76
C PHE A 100 -2.17 20.18 -2.07
N TRP A 101 -1.56 19.55 -3.05
CA TRP A 101 -0.17 19.80 -3.44
C TRP A 101 0.09 21.16 -4.13
N LYS A 102 -0.97 21.94 -4.39
CA LYS A 102 -0.86 23.29 -4.92
C LYS A 102 -0.82 24.37 -3.82
N LEU A 103 -1.00 23.98 -2.58
CA LEU A 103 -0.92 24.89 -1.44
C LEU A 103 0.56 25.21 -1.17
N PRO A 104 0.94 26.49 -1.00
CA PRO A 104 2.33 26.88 -0.75
C PRO A 104 2.88 26.27 0.54
N GLU A 105 2.04 26.01 1.53
CA GLU A 105 2.42 25.41 2.81
C GLU A 105 2.88 23.94 2.66
N THR A 106 2.52 23.27 1.57
CA THR A 106 2.89 21.87 1.31
C THR A 106 4.23 21.72 0.58
N GLU A 107 4.85 22.82 0.15
CA GLU A 107 6.10 22.83 -0.61
C GLU A 107 7.26 22.07 0.08
N PRO A 108 7.48 22.18 1.42
CA PRO A 108 8.50 21.37 2.08
C PRO A 108 8.23 19.86 1.99
N ILE A 109 6.98 19.46 2.12
CA ILE A 109 6.57 18.05 2.01
C ILE A 109 6.75 17.58 0.55
N HIS A 110 6.43 18.42 -0.43
CA HIS A 110 6.65 18.09 -1.84
C HIS A 110 8.12 17.80 -2.13
N ARG A 111 9.04 18.65 -1.64
CA ARG A 111 10.50 18.42 -1.73
C ARG A 111 10.93 17.14 -1.01
N LEU A 112 10.31 16.80 0.12
CA LEU A 112 10.57 15.55 0.82
C LEU A 112 10.20 14.34 -0.07
N PHE A 113 9.05 14.37 -0.74
CA PHE A 113 8.63 13.30 -1.66
C PHE A 113 9.60 13.16 -2.84
N ASP A 114 10.08 14.26 -3.42
CA ASP A 114 11.08 14.18 -4.48
C ASP A 114 12.42 13.58 -4.00
N ARG A 115 12.87 13.94 -2.81
CA ARG A 115 14.05 13.33 -2.18
C ARG A 115 13.87 11.84 -1.91
N ALA A 116 12.67 11.43 -1.47
CA ALA A 116 12.36 10.05 -1.13
C ALA A 116 12.44 9.09 -2.33
N ARG A 117 12.40 9.60 -3.57
CA ARG A 117 12.64 8.77 -4.78
C ARG A 117 13.99 8.06 -4.77
N ARG A 118 14.95 8.55 -4.01
CA ARG A 118 16.27 7.93 -3.82
C ARG A 118 16.36 7.09 -2.55
N GLY A 119 15.28 7.02 -1.77
CA GLY A 119 15.29 6.52 -0.41
C GLY A 119 16.00 7.48 0.54
N ILE A 120 15.43 7.74 1.69
CA ILE A 120 16.00 8.56 2.75
C ILE A 120 16.01 7.72 4.03
N SER A 121 17.15 7.68 4.72
CA SER A 121 17.21 7.17 6.09
C SER A 121 17.31 8.35 7.05
N PHE A 122 16.50 8.33 8.11
CA PHE A 122 16.48 9.33 9.17
C PHE A 122 17.06 8.76 10.46
N TYR A 123 17.71 9.61 11.26
CA TYR A 123 18.39 9.22 12.48
C TYR A 123 18.20 10.27 13.58
N GLY A 124 18.70 9.94 14.77
CA GLY A 124 18.70 10.86 15.91
C GLY A 124 17.30 11.30 16.34
N GLU A 125 17.14 12.58 16.60
CA GLU A 125 15.89 13.17 17.08
C GLU A 125 14.74 13.03 16.08
N ALA A 126 15.02 13.09 14.77
CA ALA A 126 14.01 12.90 13.76
C ALA A 126 13.40 11.49 13.80
N LYS A 127 14.24 10.45 13.92
CA LYS A 127 13.78 9.05 14.07
C LYS A 127 12.94 8.89 15.35
N ARG A 128 13.42 9.41 16.48
CA ARG A 128 12.73 9.30 17.76
C ARG A 128 11.33 9.93 17.72
N ARG A 129 11.23 11.18 17.30
CA ARG A 129 9.95 11.92 17.25
C ARG A 129 8.99 11.36 16.21
N ALA A 130 9.48 10.97 15.03
CA ALA A 130 8.64 10.31 14.04
C ALA A 130 8.12 8.97 14.54
N GLY A 131 8.95 8.19 15.26
CA GLY A 131 8.53 6.94 15.89
C GLY A 131 7.40 7.15 16.92
N GLU A 132 7.47 8.20 17.74
CA GLU A 132 6.41 8.55 18.69
C GLU A 132 5.09 8.88 17.96
N LEU A 133 5.15 9.68 16.89
CA LEU A 133 3.98 10.02 16.08
C LEU A 133 3.40 8.78 15.37
N LEU A 134 4.25 7.93 14.80
CA LEU A 134 3.81 6.72 14.12
C LEU A 134 3.14 5.73 15.09
N ASN A 135 3.69 5.56 16.30
CA ASN A 135 3.05 4.74 17.33
C ASN A 135 1.69 5.31 17.75
N ALA A 136 1.59 6.64 17.93
CA ALA A 136 0.31 7.28 18.25
C ALA A 136 -0.73 7.10 17.13
N MET A 137 -0.32 7.11 15.86
CA MET A 137 -1.21 6.91 14.71
C MET A 137 -1.83 5.51 14.67
N VAL A 138 -1.17 4.50 15.24
CA VAL A 138 -1.71 3.12 15.28
C VAL A 138 -3.02 3.07 16.03
N GLU A 139 -3.13 3.82 17.13
CA GLU A 139 -4.31 3.89 17.99
C GLU A 139 -5.37 4.90 17.51
N GLN A 140 -5.09 5.64 16.44
CA GLN A 140 -5.99 6.64 15.88
C GLN A 140 -6.76 6.10 14.68
N GLU A 141 -7.92 6.70 14.39
CA GLU A 141 -8.74 6.37 13.23
C GLU A 141 -9.17 7.64 12.46
N GLY A 142 -9.63 7.44 11.24
CA GLY A 142 -10.23 8.48 10.40
C GLY A 142 -9.35 9.71 10.26
N PHE A 143 -9.93 10.89 10.53
CA PHE A 143 -9.24 12.17 10.33
C PHE A 143 -8.08 12.40 11.31
N ALA A 144 -8.16 11.85 12.53
CA ALA A 144 -7.06 11.97 13.51
C ALA A 144 -5.80 11.24 13.00
N ARG A 145 -5.96 10.03 12.44
CA ARG A 145 -4.86 9.27 11.82
C ARG A 145 -4.25 10.02 10.63
N LEU A 146 -5.06 10.68 9.80
CA LEU A 146 -4.58 11.52 8.70
C LEU A 146 -3.77 12.72 9.19
N LEU A 147 -4.23 13.40 10.26
CA LEU A 147 -3.47 14.49 10.87
C LEU A 147 -2.12 14.00 11.42
N GLY A 148 -2.08 12.81 12.03
CA GLY A 148 -0.84 12.18 12.47
C GLY A 148 0.14 11.97 11.31
N LEU A 149 -0.34 11.45 10.17
CA LEU A 149 0.49 11.30 8.97
C LEU A 149 1.05 12.64 8.48
N LEU A 150 0.22 13.68 8.43
CA LEU A 150 0.67 15.02 8.02
C LEU A 150 1.72 15.58 8.99
N GLN A 151 1.60 15.31 10.29
CA GLN A 151 2.61 15.69 11.29
C GLN A 151 3.93 14.96 11.09
N VAL A 152 3.90 13.65 10.78
CA VAL A 152 5.09 12.87 10.42
C VAL A 152 5.75 13.46 9.16
N LEU A 153 4.99 13.67 8.10
CA LEU A 153 5.51 14.23 6.85
C LEU A 153 6.10 15.63 7.05
N HIS A 154 5.44 16.48 7.83
CA HIS A 154 5.96 17.80 8.18
C HIS A 154 7.28 17.71 8.95
N LEU A 155 7.33 16.90 10.02
CA LEU A 155 8.56 16.67 10.79
C LEU A 155 9.72 16.22 9.90
N LEU A 156 9.48 15.24 9.00
CA LEU A 156 10.50 14.71 8.12
C LEU A 156 10.91 15.70 7.02
N SER A 157 10.03 16.64 6.64
CA SER A 157 10.34 17.66 5.64
C SER A 157 11.25 18.76 6.17
N GLU A 158 11.15 19.08 7.47
CA GLU A 158 11.89 20.15 8.12
C GLU A 158 13.23 19.68 8.75
N THR A 159 13.46 18.37 8.81
CA THR A 159 14.66 17.85 9.45
C THR A 159 15.88 17.80 8.55
N GLU A 160 17.04 18.15 9.12
CA GLU A 160 18.36 17.92 8.50
C GLU A 160 18.94 16.53 8.83
N TYR A 161 18.34 15.80 9.79
CA TYR A 161 18.77 14.47 10.24
C TYR A 161 18.34 13.35 9.29
N GLY A 162 18.63 13.50 8.00
CA GLY A 162 18.31 12.52 6.97
C GLY A 162 19.29 12.55 5.82
N HIS A 163 19.68 11.37 5.33
CA HIS A 163 20.56 11.27 4.17
C HIS A 163 19.97 10.36 3.09
N SER A 164 20.23 10.73 1.84
CA SER A 164 19.82 9.92 0.69
C SER A 164 20.63 8.63 0.62
N LEU A 165 19.94 7.51 0.37
CA LEU A 165 20.54 6.18 0.29
C LEU A 165 21.11 5.87 -1.09
N ASN A 166 20.52 6.42 -2.16
CA ASN A 166 20.97 6.20 -3.53
C ASN A 166 21.28 7.55 -4.21
N VAL A 167 22.13 7.53 -5.24
CA VAL A 167 22.42 8.69 -6.08
C VAL A 167 21.34 8.91 -7.15
N ASP A 168 21.30 10.09 -7.77
CA ASP A 168 20.38 10.37 -8.87
C ASP A 168 20.58 9.40 -10.04
N GLY A 169 19.47 8.98 -10.65
CA GLY A 169 19.47 8.05 -11.78
C GLY A 169 19.45 6.59 -11.37
N PHE A 170 19.42 6.29 -10.09
CA PHE A 170 19.30 4.94 -9.55
C PHE A 170 17.88 4.47 -9.29
N ALA A 171 16.89 4.89 -10.10
CA ALA A 171 15.83 3.94 -10.35
C ALA A 171 16.50 2.78 -11.08
N LEU A 172 16.48 1.55 -10.50
CA LEU A 172 16.67 0.39 -11.36
C LEU A 172 15.87 0.67 -12.62
N PRO A 173 16.31 0.19 -13.80
CA PRO A 173 15.37 -0.08 -14.85
C PRO A 173 14.45 -1.23 -14.37
N VAL A 174 13.62 -1.00 -13.37
CA VAL A 174 12.26 -1.48 -13.41
C VAL A 174 11.81 -0.83 -14.69
N ASP A 175 11.81 -1.63 -15.74
CA ASP A 175 11.55 -1.18 -17.10
C ASP A 175 10.36 -0.22 -16.97
N ALA A 176 10.60 1.10 -17.10
CA ALA A 176 9.58 2.13 -16.89
C ALA A 176 8.34 1.74 -17.72
N GLN A 177 8.58 1.02 -18.81
CA GLN A 177 7.61 0.43 -19.65
C GLN A 177 6.78 -0.69 -18.97
N TYR A 178 7.37 -1.45 -18.02
CA TYR A 178 6.61 -2.43 -17.22
C TYR A 178 5.68 -1.75 -16.22
N TYR A 179 6.16 -0.67 -15.60
CA TYR A 179 5.36 0.12 -14.68
C TYR A 179 4.20 0.83 -15.39
N GLU A 180 4.46 1.54 -16.48
CA GLU A 180 3.42 2.22 -17.26
C GLU A 180 2.35 1.23 -17.74
N ARG A 181 2.75 0.04 -18.19
CA ARG A 181 1.84 -1.02 -18.62
C ARG A 181 0.93 -1.50 -17.50
N ILE A 182 1.46 -1.78 -16.31
CA ILE A 182 0.63 -2.27 -15.20
C ILE A 182 -0.26 -1.16 -14.62
N GLN A 183 0.23 0.08 -14.57
CA GLN A 183 -0.56 1.23 -14.15
C GLN A 183 -1.73 1.50 -15.11
N GLY A 184 -1.50 1.38 -16.40
CA GLY A 184 -2.56 1.48 -17.41
C GLY A 184 -3.68 0.48 -17.16
N VAL A 185 -3.32 -0.77 -16.82
CA VAL A 185 -4.29 -1.82 -16.48
C VAL A 185 -5.02 -1.53 -15.16
N TYR A 186 -4.32 -1.11 -14.13
CA TYR A 186 -4.95 -0.79 -12.85
C TYR A 186 -5.89 0.40 -12.95
N ASN A 187 -5.51 1.46 -13.66
CA ASN A 187 -6.37 2.60 -13.91
C ASN A 187 -7.63 2.21 -14.70
N TYR A 188 -7.48 1.34 -15.71
CA TYR A 188 -8.60 0.78 -16.46
C TYR A 188 -9.56 0.01 -15.54
N VAL A 189 -9.05 -0.92 -14.72
CA VAL A 189 -9.88 -1.70 -13.81
C VAL A 189 -10.57 -0.82 -12.77
N ASN A 190 -9.85 0.09 -12.13
CA ASN A 190 -10.42 0.98 -11.09
C ASN A 190 -11.52 1.89 -11.63
N ARG A 191 -11.42 2.33 -12.89
CA ARG A 191 -12.44 3.16 -13.52
C ARG A 191 -13.65 2.35 -13.96
N GLU A 192 -13.44 1.15 -14.49
CA GLU A 192 -14.44 0.39 -15.22
C GLU A 192 -14.90 -0.89 -14.49
N PHE A 193 -14.50 -1.16 -13.24
CA PHE A 193 -14.78 -2.43 -12.56
C PHE A 193 -16.26 -2.81 -12.47
N ARG A 194 -17.17 -1.81 -12.56
CA ARG A 194 -18.62 -2.03 -12.56
C ARG A 194 -19.14 -2.56 -13.90
N ASN A 195 -18.40 -2.33 -14.96
CA ASN A 195 -18.76 -2.73 -16.32
C ASN A 195 -18.18 -4.11 -16.67
N VAL A 196 -18.52 -4.61 -17.84
CA VAL A 196 -17.89 -5.82 -18.37
C VAL A 196 -16.45 -5.48 -18.77
N LEU A 197 -15.50 -6.08 -18.08
CA LEU A 197 -14.08 -5.92 -18.37
C LEU A 197 -13.58 -7.10 -19.20
N SER A 198 -12.92 -6.80 -20.32
CA SER A 198 -12.31 -7.80 -21.18
C SER A 198 -10.80 -7.90 -20.99
N VAL A 199 -10.28 -9.09 -21.21
CA VAL A 199 -8.81 -9.33 -21.19
C VAL A 199 -8.14 -8.62 -22.36
N GLU A 200 -8.86 -8.49 -23.48
CA GLU A 200 -8.42 -7.81 -24.69
C GLU A 200 -8.16 -6.33 -24.45
N GLU A 201 -9.11 -5.64 -23.79
CA GLU A 201 -8.96 -4.23 -23.45
C GLU A 201 -7.86 -4.02 -22.40
N ALA A 202 -7.77 -4.89 -21.40
CA ALA A 202 -6.68 -4.84 -20.42
C ALA A 202 -5.31 -5.03 -21.10
N ALA A 203 -5.21 -5.93 -22.06
CA ALA A 203 -4.00 -6.15 -22.86
C ALA A 203 -3.65 -4.92 -23.72
N ALA A 204 -4.66 -4.25 -24.29
CA ALA A 204 -4.46 -3.00 -25.02
C ALA A 204 -3.93 -1.88 -24.12
N HIS A 205 -4.47 -1.74 -22.89
CA HIS A 205 -3.94 -0.79 -21.89
C HIS A 205 -2.50 -1.07 -21.47
N ALA A 206 -2.06 -2.31 -21.58
CA ALA A 206 -0.67 -2.71 -21.37
C ALA A 206 0.20 -2.60 -22.64
N ASN A 207 -0.36 -2.19 -23.77
CA ASN A 207 0.29 -2.24 -25.08
C ASN A 207 0.84 -3.66 -25.42
N MET A 208 0.06 -4.69 -25.18
CA MET A 208 0.45 -6.11 -25.34
C MET A 208 -0.64 -6.92 -26.05
N GLY A 209 -0.24 -7.99 -26.75
CA GLY A 209 -1.19 -9.01 -27.18
C GLY A 209 -1.67 -9.85 -25.98
N VAL A 210 -2.90 -10.38 -26.05
CA VAL A 210 -3.56 -11.13 -24.97
C VAL A 210 -2.70 -12.24 -24.34
N PRO A 211 -2.06 -13.14 -25.11
CA PRO A 211 -1.25 -14.20 -24.50
C PRO A 211 -0.02 -13.67 -23.75
N ALA A 212 0.59 -12.60 -24.25
CA ALA A 212 1.73 -11.95 -23.61
C ALA A 212 1.28 -11.22 -22.32
N PHE A 213 0.16 -10.52 -22.38
CA PHE A 213 -0.46 -9.85 -21.25
C PHE A 213 -0.80 -10.84 -20.13
N CYS A 214 -1.47 -11.93 -20.40
CA CYS A 214 -1.82 -12.93 -19.38
C CYS A 214 -0.60 -13.47 -18.65
N ARG A 215 0.48 -13.77 -19.37
CA ARG A 215 1.75 -14.21 -18.75
C ARG A 215 2.41 -13.09 -17.95
N PHE A 216 2.46 -11.89 -18.51
CA PHE A 216 2.99 -10.69 -17.87
C PHE A 216 2.25 -10.39 -16.57
N PHE A 217 0.93 -10.26 -16.63
CA PHE A 217 0.08 -9.93 -15.50
C PHE A 217 0.20 -10.97 -14.37
N LYS A 218 0.06 -12.27 -14.71
CA LYS A 218 0.21 -13.35 -13.72
C LYS A 218 1.60 -13.41 -13.11
N LYS A 219 2.65 -13.16 -13.90
CA LYS A 219 4.03 -13.15 -13.40
C LYS A 219 4.30 -11.99 -12.45
N LEU A 220 3.67 -10.85 -12.71
CA LEU A 220 3.86 -9.62 -11.92
C LEU A 220 3.03 -9.61 -10.65
N THR A 221 1.76 -10.05 -10.74
CA THR A 221 0.77 -9.96 -9.64
C THR A 221 0.55 -11.27 -8.89
N GLY A 222 1.08 -12.37 -9.39
CA GLY A 222 0.78 -13.71 -8.86
C GLY A 222 -0.63 -14.24 -9.21
N LYS A 223 -1.48 -13.43 -9.84
CA LYS A 223 -2.92 -13.67 -10.07
C LYS A 223 -3.29 -13.57 -11.54
N THR A 224 -4.41 -14.19 -11.92
CA THR A 224 -5.01 -13.92 -13.23
C THR A 224 -5.72 -12.57 -13.23
N PHE A 225 -5.84 -11.94 -14.40
CA PHE A 225 -6.58 -10.68 -14.54
C PHE A 225 -8.02 -10.76 -14.02
N THR A 226 -8.74 -11.85 -14.37
CA THR A 226 -10.12 -12.07 -13.87
C THR A 226 -10.19 -12.18 -12.34
N HIS A 227 -9.21 -12.83 -11.74
CA HIS A 227 -9.15 -12.94 -10.26
C HIS A 227 -8.94 -11.55 -9.63
N PHE A 228 -8.02 -10.77 -10.16
CA PHE A 228 -7.77 -9.40 -9.73
C PHE A 228 -9.01 -8.50 -9.86
N VAL A 229 -9.74 -8.55 -10.99
CA VAL A 229 -10.99 -7.81 -11.16
C VAL A 229 -12.02 -8.19 -10.09
N ASN A 230 -12.14 -9.48 -9.79
CA ASN A 230 -13.06 -9.94 -8.74
C ASN A 230 -12.65 -9.41 -7.35
N GLU A 231 -11.37 -9.38 -7.02
CA GLU A 231 -10.88 -8.79 -5.77
C GLU A 231 -11.24 -7.30 -5.66
N VAL A 232 -11.02 -6.51 -6.72
CA VAL A 232 -11.41 -5.09 -6.75
C VAL A 232 -12.91 -4.92 -6.52
N ARG A 233 -13.74 -5.73 -7.19
CA ARG A 233 -15.20 -5.72 -7.01
C ARG A 233 -15.62 -6.09 -5.58
N ILE A 234 -14.99 -7.11 -4.98
CA ILE A 234 -15.31 -7.53 -3.62
C ILE A 234 -14.84 -6.48 -2.60
N ALA A 235 -13.69 -5.86 -2.77
CA ALA A 235 -13.25 -4.75 -1.92
C ALA A 235 -14.27 -3.60 -1.93
N HIS A 236 -14.81 -3.27 -3.11
CA HIS A 236 -15.87 -2.28 -3.23
C HIS A 236 -17.19 -2.72 -2.57
N ALA A 237 -17.55 -4.01 -2.71
CA ALA A 237 -18.72 -4.59 -2.04
C ALA A 237 -18.59 -4.53 -0.51
N CYS A 238 -17.44 -4.84 0.04
CA CYS A 238 -17.16 -4.70 1.47
C CYS A 238 -17.43 -3.28 1.96
N ARG A 239 -16.97 -2.26 1.22
CA ARG A 239 -17.24 -0.84 1.52
C ARG A 239 -18.74 -0.52 1.52
N LEU A 240 -19.48 -0.95 0.49
CA LEU A 240 -20.94 -0.73 0.43
C LEU A 240 -21.70 -1.45 1.53
N LEU A 241 -21.22 -2.62 1.96
CA LEU A 241 -21.81 -3.38 3.06
C LEU A 241 -21.52 -2.75 4.42
N SER A 242 -20.42 -2.01 4.58
CA SER A 242 -20.09 -1.33 5.84
C SER A 242 -20.81 0.01 6.01
N THR A 243 -21.04 0.75 4.93
CA THR A 243 -21.60 2.11 5.00
C THR A 243 -23.09 2.21 4.70
N GLY A 244 -23.70 1.15 4.12
CA GLY A 244 -25.06 1.21 3.57
C GLY A 244 -26.00 0.12 4.06
N ASN A 245 -27.33 0.44 3.97
CA ASN A 245 -28.41 -0.50 4.23
C ASN A 245 -28.94 -1.22 2.98
N GLN A 246 -28.25 -1.07 1.84
CA GLN A 246 -28.63 -1.73 0.58
C GLN A 246 -28.70 -3.25 0.77
N ASN A 247 -29.63 -3.90 0.05
CA ASN A 247 -29.67 -5.37 0.09
C ASN A 247 -28.44 -5.97 -0.64
N ILE A 248 -28.07 -7.19 -0.28
CA ILE A 248 -26.85 -7.85 -0.80
C ILE A 248 -26.92 -8.04 -2.33
N ALA A 249 -28.11 -8.23 -2.89
CA ALA A 249 -28.27 -8.37 -4.33
C ALA A 249 -27.97 -7.04 -5.04
N ALA A 250 -28.47 -5.91 -4.54
CA ALA A 250 -28.16 -4.58 -5.08
C ALA A 250 -26.66 -4.30 -5.02
N VAL A 251 -26.01 -4.55 -3.86
CA VAL A 251 -24.55 -4.40 -3.72
C VAL A 251 -23.80 -5.27 -4.75
N SER A 252 -24.26 -6.51 -4.98
CA SER A 252 -23.65 -7.39 -5.99
C SER A 252 -23.67 -6.76 -7.39
N PHE A 253 -24.82 -6.23 -7.81
CA PHE A 253 -24.96 -5.57 -9.13
C PHE A 253 -24.17 -4.27 -9.21
N ASP A 254 -24.20 -3.44 -8.19
CA ASP A 254 -23.44 -2.18 -8.12
C ASP A 254 -21.91 -2.41 -8.19
N CYS A 255 -21.46 -3.61 -7.82
CA CYS A 255 -20.06 -4.01 -7.93
C CYS A 255 -19.73 -4.74 -9.25
N GLY A 256 -20.65 -4.78 -10.22
CA GLY A 256 -20.41 -5.36 -11.54
C GLY A 256 -20.53 -6.89 -11.63
N PHE A 257 -21.21 -7.52 -10.68
CA PHE A 257 -21.54 -8.94 -10.78
C PHE A 257 -22.93 -9.13 -11.37
N ASN A 258 -23.03 -9.88 -12.46
CA ASN A 258 -24.29 -10.19 -13.12
C ASN A 258 -25.04 -11.40 -12.50
N ASN A 259 -24.43 -12.06 -11.53
CA ASN A 259 -24.95 -13.27 -10.90
C ASN A 259 -24.63 -13.31 -9.41
N LEU A 260 -25.67 -13.34 -8.58
CA LEU A 260 -25.54 -13.34 -7.12
C LEU A 260 -24.81 -14.58 -6.57
N SER A 261 -24.98 -15.75 -7.21
CA SER A 261 -24.28 -16.96 -6.78
C SER A 261 -22.78 -16.84 -7.04
N HIS A 262 -22.39 -16.29 -8.18
CA HIS A 262 -20.99 -16.00 -8.50
C HIS A 262 -20.41 -14.96 -7.53
N PHE A 263 -21.15 -13.88 -7.25
CA PHE A 263 -20.77 -12.90 -6.25
C PHE A 263 -20.50 -13.53 -4.88
N ASN A 264 -21.46 -14.32 -4.34
CA ASN A 264 -21.31 -14.96 -3.04
C ASN A 264 -20.07 -15.89 -2.98
N LYS A 265 -19.82 -16.63 -4.07
CA LYS A 265 -18.63 -17.49 -4.18
C LYS A 265 -17.35 -16.66 -4.14
N GLN A 266 -17.26 -15.59 -4.94
CA GLN A 266 -16.07 -14.72 -4.99
C GLN A 266 -15.90 -13.96 -3.67
N PHE A 267 -16.99 -13.46 -3.08
CA PHE A 267 -16.95 -12.78 -1.79
C PHE A 267 -16.34 -13.69 -0.72
N ARG A 268 -16.83 -14.94 -0.63
CA ARG A 268 -16.28 -15.89 0.34
C ARG A 268 -14.83 -16.25 0.07
N LEU A 269 -14.44 -16.35 -1.20
CA LEU A 269 -13.06 -16.64 -1.60
C LEU A 269 -12.10 -15.53 -1.19
N VAL A 270 -12.51 -14.26 -1.34
CA VAL A 270 -11.66 -13.08 -1.11
C VAL A 270 -11.71 -12.65 0.37
N SER A 271 -12.90 -12.59 0.99
CA SER A 271 -13.07 -12.08 2.36
C SER A 271 -13.08 -13.14 3.46
N GLY A 272 -13.02 -14.43 3.09
CA GLY A 272 -13.09 -15.55 4.03
C GLY A 272 -14.50 -15.83 4.62
N THR A 273 -15.48 -14.95 4.38
CA THR A 273 -16.82 -15.03 4.98
C THR A 273 -17.93 -14.77 3.96
N THR A 274 -19.20 -14.88 4.36
CA THR A 274 -20.31 -14.53 3.47
C THR A 274 -20.67 -13.05 3.59
N PRO A 275 -21.26 -12.41 2.53
CA PRO A 275 -21.68 -11.00 2.60
C PRO A 275 -22.62 -10.69 3.76
N LYS A 276 -23.50 -11.65 4.11
CA LYS A 276 -24.44 -11.53 5.24
C LYS A 276 -23.71 -11.54 6.59
N ALA A 277 -22.78 -12.48 6.77
CA ALA A 277 -21.98 -12.56 7.99
C ALA A 277 -21.04 -11.38 8.14
N TYR A 278 -20.41 -10.94 7.05
CA TYR A 278 -19.56 -9.75 7.01
C TYR A 278 -20.31 -8.51 7.54
N ARG A 279 -21.52 -8.24 7.01
CA ARG A 279 -22.36 -7.12 7.47
C ARG A 279 -22.79 -7.26 8.93
N ALA A 280 -23.15 -8.48 9.38
CA ALA A 280 -23.57 -8.71 10.76
C ALA A 280 -22.42 -8.45 11.75
N ASN A 281 -21.21 -8.88 11.43
CA ASN A 281 -20.03 -8.67 12.26
C ASN A 281 -19.70 -7.17 12.42
N LEU A 282 -19.84 -6.39 11.35
CA LEU A 282 -19.61 -4.94 11.42
C LEU A 282 -20.63 -4.23 12.33
N LYS A 283 -21.90 -4.63 12.30
CA LYS A 283 -22.93 -4.05 13.19
C LYS A 283 -22.64 -4.32 14.66
N MET A 284 -22.19 -5.55 14.99
CA MET A 284 -21.82 -5.89 16.37
C MET A 284 -20.62 -5.08 16.89
N VAL A 285 -19.66 -4.74 16.03
CA VAL A 285 -18.50 -3.92 16.41
C VAL A 285 -18.91 -2.46 16.67
N VAL A 286 -19.85 -1.92 15.89
CA VAL A 286 -20.37 -0.56 16.08
C VAL A 286 -21.19 -0.47 17.38
N GLU A 287 -22.08 -1.43 17.63
CA GLU A 287 -22.91 -1.47 18.85
C GLU A 287 -22.08 -1.70 20.13
N ALA A 288 -20.92 -2.36 20.03
CA ALA A 288 -20.02 -2.58 21.16
C ALA A 288 -19.18 -1.33 21.52
N ASN A 289 -19.02 -0.40 20.60
CA ASN A 289 -18.29 0.87 20.82
C ASN A 289 -19.19 2.03 21.24
N ASP A 290 -20.52 1.85 21.22
CA ASP A 290 -21.52 2.84 21.68
C ASP A 290 -21.97 2.61 23.15
N VAL A 291 -21.31 1.71 23.88
CA VAL A 291 -21.49 1.44 25.32
C VAL A 291 -20.20 1.78 26.06
#